data_05069b4f0b6f2e4d919366d4df08e2b1
#
_entry.id   05069b4f0b6f2e4d919366d4df08e2b1
#
_cell.length_a   1.000
_cell.length_b   1.000
_cell.length_c   1.000
_cell.angle_alpha   90.00
_cell.angle_beta   90.00
_cell.angle_gamma   90.00
#
_symmetry.space_group_name_H-M   'P 1'
#
loop_
_entity.id
_entity.type
_entity.pdbx_description
1 polymer ?
#
loop_
_entity_poly.entity_id
_entity_poly.type
_entity_poly.pdbx_seq_one_letter_code
_entity_poly.pdbx_strand_id
1 'polypeptide(L)'
;MSTTETNRAVARRFYEEVVSKGRLEVLDEIVAEDGTDAAGPALGGGGSAGFVQHITWLRQAVEGVTATVTDTVAENDRVVVYWTIEGVQRGEVFGAPPSGRRFVGQSISTIRFRDGQIIEYEVLPDRLGIVQQLV
;
A
#
# COMPACT_ATOMS: atom_id res chain seq x y z
N MET A 1 -13.94 -18.87 -8.55
CA MET A 1 -14.03 -17.65 -7.72
C MET A 1 -14.76 -16.55 -8.48
N SER A 2 -15.56 -15.77 -7.80
CA SER A 2 -16.17 -14.58 -8.39
C SER A 2 -15.10 -13.52 -8.66
N THR A 3 -15.46 -12.54 -9.49
CA THR A 3 -14.58 -11.39 -9.78
C THR A 3 -14.21 -10.64 -8.50
N THR A 4 -15.16 -10.43 -7.59
CA THR A 4 -14.88 -9.74 -6.33
C THR A 4 -13.95 -10.55 -5.43
N GLU A 5 -14.11 -11.87 -5.38
CA GLU A 5 -13.21 -12.73 -4.61
C GLU A 5 -11.79 -12.75 -5.18
N THR A 6 -11.69 -12.80 -6.51
CA THR A 6 -10.39 -12.73 -7.18
C THR A 6 -9.69 -11.39 -6.87
N ASN A 7 -10.44 -10.30 -6.94
CA ASN A 7 -9.90 -8.97 -6.66
C ASN A 7 -9.48 -8.83 -5.19
N ARG A 8 -10.26 -9.37 -4.25
CA ARG A 8 -9.87 -9.41 -2.83
C ARG A 8 -8.57 -10.18 -2.63
N ALA A 9 -8.42 -11.31 -3.28
CA ALA A 9 -7.21 -12.13 -3.16
C ALA A 9 -5.98 -11.37 -3.67
N VAL A 10 -6.10 -10.68 -4.81
CA VAL A 10 -5.02 -9.85 -5.35
C VAL A 10 -4.70 -8.69 -4.41
N ALA A 11 -5.72 -8.02 -3.86
CA ALA A 11 -5.51 -6.95 -2.90
C ALA A 11 -4.73 -7.44 -1.68
N ARG A 12 -5.06 -8.63 -1.15
CA ARG A 12 -4.32 -9.21 -0.01
C ARG A 12 -2.88 -9.52 -0.37
N ARG A 13 -2.62 -10.03 -1.57
CA ARG A 13 -1.25 -10.30 -2.03
C ARG A 13 -0.41 -9.02 -2.05
N PHE A 14 -1.02 -7.91 -2.45
CA PHE A 14 -0.32 -6.62 -2.45
C PHE A 14 0.22 -6.29 -1.05
N TYR A 15 -0.58 -6.40 -0.02
CA TYR A 15 -0.15 -6.07 1.34
C TYR A 15 0.74 -7.14 1.96
N GLU A 16 0.40 -8.41 1.79
CA GLU A 16 1.13 -9.51 2.42
C GLU A 16 2.48 -9.79 1.75
N GLU A 17 2.52 -9.77 0.42
CA GLU A 17 3.73 -10.14 -0.31
C GLU A 17 4.57 -8.93 -0.70
N VAL A 18 3.96 -7.84 -1.16
CA VAL A 18 4.71 -6.69 -1.65
C VAL A 18 5.08 -5.75 -0.50
N VAL A 19 4.11 -5.27 0.27
CA VAL A 19 4.39 -4.33 1.35
C VAL A 19 5.16 -4.99 2.49
N SER A 20 4.63 -6.09 3.02
CA SER A 20 5.21 -6.74 4.20
C SER A 20 6.50 -7.48 3.90
N LYS A 21 6.59 -8.19 2.79
CA LYS A 21 7.75 -9.03 2.46
C LYS A 21 8.72 -8.41 1.47
N GLY A 22 8.34 -7.30 0.83
CA GLY A 22 9.19 -6.64 -0.13
C GLY A 22 9.37 -7.37 -1.46
N ARG A 23 8.45 -8.23 -1.82
CA ARG A 23 8.51 -8.99 -3.08
C ARG A 23 8.02 -8.14 -4.23
N LEU A 24 8.87 -7.22 -4.68
CA LEU A 24 8.51 -6.27 -5.73
C LEU A 24 8.17 -6.92 -7.07
N GLU A 25 8.72 -8.10 -7.35
CA GLU A 25 8.43 -8.86 -8.58
C GLU A 25 6.97 -9.26 -8.70
N VAL A 26 6.25 -9.36 -7.59
CA VAL A 26 4.81 -9.65 -7.61
C VAL A 26 4.02 -8.54 -8.29
N LEU A 27 4.51 -7.30 -8.24
CA LEU A 27 3.85 -6.17 -8.90
C LEU A 27 3.68 -6.38 -10.41
N ASP A 28 4.63 -7.03 -11.06
CA ASP A 28 4.52 -7.32 -12.50
C ASP A 28 3.34 -8.25 -12.80
N GLU A 29 2.96 -9.06 -11.83
CA GLU A 29 1.87 -10.01 -11.97
C GLU A 29 0.51 -9.38 -11.61
N ILE A 30 0.45 -8.56 -10.56
CA ILE A 30 -0.82 -8.07 -10.01
C ILE A 30 -1.20 -6.66 -10.45
N VAL A 31 -0.28 -5.88 -11.03
CA VAL A 31 -0.55 -4.52 -11.51
C VAL A 31 -0.57 -4.51 -13.03
N ALA A 32 -1.61 -3.93 -13.61
CA ALA A 32 -1.71 -3.78 -15.07
C ALA A 32 -0.61 -2.86 -15.60
N GLU A 33 -0.21 -3.06 -16.85
CA GLU A 33 0.83 -2.25 -17.47
C GLU A 33 0.53 -0.75 -17.42
N ASP A 34 -0.74 -0.39 -17.56
CA ASP A 34 -1.22 0.99 -17.47
C ASP A 34 -1.74 1.37 -16.09
N GLY A 35 -1.51 0.53 -15.08
CA GLY A 35 -1.94 0.77 -13.72
C GLY A 35 -1.28 2.00 -13.10
N THR A 36 -2.01 2.70 -12.24
CA THR A 36 -1.51 3.92 -11.58
C THR A 36 -1.68 3.86 -10.08
N ASP A 37 -0.67 4.37 -9.39
CA ASP A 37 -0.72 4.67 -7.97
C ASP A 37 -0.96 6.18 -7.87
N ALA A 38 -1.93 6.63 -7.09
CA ALA A 38 -2.25 8.05 -6.94
C ALA A 38 -1.05 8.87 -6.42
N ALA A 39 -0.11 8.24 -5.73
CA ALA A 39 1.14 8.86 -5.32
C ALA A 39 2.20 8.87 -6.43
N GLY A 40 1.96 8.14 -7.52
CA GLY A 40 2.93 7.91 -8.58
C GLY A 40 3.50 9.15 -9.24
N PRO A 41 2.70 10.20 -9.57
CA PRO A 41 3.24 11.42 -10.18
C PRO A 41 4.32 12.09 -9.34
N ALA A 42 4.21 12.01 -8.03
CA ALA A 42 5.20 12.56 -7.11
C ALA A 42 6.40 11.62 -6.92
N LEU A 43 6.25 10.35 -7.28
CA LEU A 43 7.22 9.29 -6.99
C LEU A 43 7.85 8.67 -8.24
N GLY A 44 7.43 9.06 -9.45
CA GLY A 44 8.15 8.62 -10.64
C GLY A 44 7.34 7.96 -11.73
N GLY A 45 6.03 8.05 -11.74
CA GLY A 45 5.28 7.68 -12.92
C GLY A 45 4.24 6.58 -12.74
N GLY A 46 3.75 6.06 -13.87
CA GLY A 46 2.68 5.06 -13.91
C GLY A 46 3.18 3.63 -13.97
N GLY A 47 2.24 2.69 -14.03
CA GLY A 47 2.53 1.27 -14.07
C GLY A 47 3.22 0.76 -12.82
N SER A 48 3.87 -0.38 -12.90
CA SER A 48 4.56 -0.96 -11.76
C SER A 48 5.68 -0.08 -11.22
N ALA A 49 6.28 0.78 -12.06
CA ALA A 49 7.35 1.67 -11.62
C ALA A 49 6.92 2.62 -10.51
N GLY A 50 5.72 3.20 -10.61
CA GLY A 50 5.18 4.07 -9.56
C GLY A 50 4.96 3.32 -8.25
N PHE A 51 4.45 2.10 -8.34
CA PHE A 51 4.28 1.25 -7.17
C PHE A 51 5.62 0.88 -6.54
N VAL A 52 6.61 0.51 -7.37
CA VAL A 52 7.95 0.15 -6.87
C VAL A 52 8.54 1.31 -6.06
N GLN A 53 8.45 2.53 -6.55
CA GLN A 53 8.99 3.68 -5.85
C GLN A 53 8.28 3.96 -4.54
N HIS A 54 6.95 3.85 -4.53
CA HIS A 54 6.16 4.05 -3.32
C HIS A 54 6.52 3.01 -2.25
N ILE A 55 6.56 1.74 -2.63
CA ILE A 55 6.88 0.66 -1.69
C ILE A 55 8.34 0.74 -1.23
N THR A 56 9.26 1.08 -2.12
CA THR A 56 10.67 1.24 -1.76
C THR A 56 10.85 2.35 -0.73
N TRP A 57 10.21 3.50 -0.94
CA TRP A 57 10.23 4.58 0.04
C TRP A 57 9.68 4.10 1.39
N LEU A 58 8.53 3.45 1.37
CA LEU A 58 7.88 2.99 2.60
C LEU A 58 8.78 2.05 3.40
N ARG A 59 9.39 1.09 2.72
CA ARG A 59 10.24 0.09 3.37
C ARG A 59 11.56 0.68 3.87
N GLN A 60 12.03 1.76 3.28
CA GLN A 60 13.20 2.49 3.77
C GLN A 60 12.84 3.39 4.96
N ALA A 61 11.68 4.03 4.92
CA ALA A 61 11.22 4.91 5.99
C ALA A 61 10.78 4.15 7.24
N VAL A 62 10.30 2.91 7.07
CA VAL A 62 9.73 2.10 8.16
C VAL A 62 10.45 0.76 8.20
N GLU A 63 11.31 0.58 9.20
CA GLU A 63 12.02 -0.67 9.40
C GLU A 63 11.10 -1.75 9.92
N GLY A 64 11.20 -2.96 9.34
CA GLY A 64 10.36 -4.08 9.74
C GLY A 64 8.90 -3.87 9.44
N VAL A 65 8.60 -3.13 8.37
CA VAL A 65 7.22 -2.79 8.02
C VAL A 65 6.37 -4.04 7.87
N THR A 66 5.21 -4.04 8.53
CA THR A 66 4.20 -5.07 8.42
C THR A 66 2.87 -4.41 8.11
N ALA A 67 2.24 -4.86 7.04
CA ALA A 67 0.90 -4.42 6.67
C ALA A 67 -0.08 -5.56 6.95
N THR A 68 -1.13 -5.27 7.71
CA THR A 68 -2.15 -6.27 8.06
C THR A 68 -3.49 -5.80 7.54
N VAL A 69 -4.11 -6.60 6.67
CA VAL A 69 -5.46 -6.33 6.19
C VAL A 69 -6.45 -6.71 7.28
N THR A 70 -7.23 -5.75 7.75
CA THR A 70 -8.21 -5.97 8.81
C THR A 70 -9.62 -6.22 8.27
N ASP A 71 -9.96 -5.64 7.11
CA ASP A 71 -11.24 -5.86 6.48
C ASP A 71 -11.19 -5.46 5.01
N THR A 72 -12.12 -5.97 4.22
CA THR A 72 -12.28 -5.58 2.81
C THR A 72 -13.76 -5.45 2.47
N VAL A 73 -14.08 -4.49 1.62
CA VAL A 73 -15.40 -4.36 1.00
C VAL A 73 -15.18 -4.36 -0.50
N ALA A 74 -15.83 -5.27 -1.20
CA ALA A 74 -15.67 -5.40 -2.66
C ALA A 74 -17.01 -5.34 -3.36
N GLU A 75 -17.06 -4.56 -4.43
CA GLU A 75 -18.23 -4.42 -5.29
C GLU A 75 -17.76 -4.11 -6.71
N ASN A 76 -18.29 -4.86 -7.67
CA ASN A 76 -17.93 -4.72 -9.09
C ASN A 76 -16.39 -4.83 -9.26
N ASP A 77 -15.75 -3.77 -9.75
CA ASP A 77 -14.33 -3.72 -10.03
C ASP A 77 -13.49 -3.08 -8.91
N ARG A 78 -14.10 -2.84 -7.74
CA ARG A 78 -13.44 -2.13 -6.63
C ARG A 78 -13.31 -2.98 -5.38
N VAL A 79 -12.18 -2.78 -4.71
CA VAL A 79 -11.97 -3.30 -3.35
C VAL A 79 -11.52 -2.13 -2.48
N VAL A 80 -12.23 -1.95 -1.37
CA VAL A 80 -11.80 -1.04 -0.31
C VAL A 80 -11.13 -1.89 0.76
N VAL A 81 -9.92 -1.53 1.13
CA VAL A 81 -9.11 -2.29 2.09
C VAL A 81 -8.86 -1.46 3.33
N TYR A 82 -9.27 -1.99 4.47
CA TYR A 82 -8.92 -1.43 5.78
C TYR A 82 -7.70 -2.19 6.25
N TRP A 83 -6.62 -1.47 6.55
CA TRP A 83 -5.37 -2.12 6.93
C TRP A 83 -4.57 -1.29 7.93
N THR A 84 -3.66 -1.94 8.62
CA THR A 84 -2.74 -1.27 9.54
C THR A 84 -1.32 -1.45 9.04
N ILE A 85 -0.50 -0.44 9.30
CA ILE A 85 0.93 -0.50 9.09
C ILE A 85 1.62 -0.39 10.45
N GLU A 86 2.68 -1.15 10.62
CA GLU A 86 3.43 -1.11 11.87
C GLU A 86 4.92 -1.30 11.57
N GLY A 87 5.75 -0.66 12.36
CA GLY A 87 7.19 -0.76 12.24
C GLY A 87 7.89 0.37 12.99
N VAL A 88 9.18 0.51 12.75
CA VAL A 88 10.04 1.51 13.41
C VAL A 88 10.39 2.60 12.41
N GLN A 89 10.14 3.85 12.76
CA GLN A 89 10.46 4.98 11.90
C GLN A 89 11.98 5.14 11.75
N ARG A 90 12.47 5.10 10.51
CA ARG A 90 13.88 5.34 10.18
C ARG A 90 14.07 6.55 9.27
N GLY A 91 13.06 6.91 8.47
CA GLY A 91 13.06 8.08 7.61
C GLY A 91 11.94 9.02 7.97
N GLU A 92 11.86 10.15 7.25
CA GLU A 92 10.77 11.09 7.44
C GLU A 92 9.43 10.45 7.05
N VAL A 93 8.42 10.63 7.91
CA VAL A 93 7.05 10.17 7.66
C VAL A 93 6.10 11.32 7.89
N PHE A 94 5.40 11.75 6.84
CA PHE A 94 4.42 12.84 6.87
C PHE A 94 4.93 14.11 7.55
N GLY A 95 6.17 14.47 7.29
CA GLY A 95 6.80 15.65 7.87
C GLY A 95 7.42 15.43 9.24
N ALA A 96 7.19 14.29 9.90
CA ALA A 96 7.83 13.97 11.16
C ALA A 96 9.28 13.50 10.90
N PRO A 97 10.28 14.14 11.50
CA PRO A 97 11.67 13.72 11.31
C PRO A 97 11.94 12.35 11.93
N PRO A 98 12.98 11.65 11.48
CA PRO A 98 13.28 10.31 11.99
C PRO A 98 13.39 10.28 13.51
N SER A 99 12.60 9.43 14.16
CA SER A 99 12.53 9.35 15.61
C SER A 99 13.06 8.04 16.20
N GLY A 100 13.15 7.00 15.38
CA GLY A 100 13.46 5.65 15.85
C GLY A 100 12.36 5.01 16.66
N ARG A 101 11.15 5.60 16.66
CA ARG A 101 10.02 5.10 17.42
C ARG A 101 9.23 4.05 16.64
N ARG A 102 8.69 3.08 17.36
CA ARG A 102 7.71 2.15 16.81
C ARG A 102 6.35 2.84 16.75
N PHE A 103 5.61 2.58 15.69
CA PHE A 103 4.26 3.10 15.55
C PHE A 103 3.34 2.10 14.87
N VAL A 104 2.04 2.31 15.04
CA VAL A 104 0.98 1.58 14.33
C VAL A 104 0.09 2.62 13.69
N GLY A 105 -0.09 2.53 12.38
CA GLY A 105 -0.94 3.45 11.64
C GLY A 105 -2.12 2.74 11.00
N GLN A 106 -3.27 3.42 10.96
CA GLN A 106 -4.44 2.92 10.26
C GLN A 106 -4.52 3.57 8.90
N SER A 107 -4.96 2.80 7.91
CA SER A 107 -5.08 3.28 6.53
C SER A 107 -6.28 2.63 5.86
N ILE A 108 -6.83 3.35 4.88
CA ILE A 108 -7.87 2.83 4.01
C ILE A 108 -7.39 3.04 2.58
N SER A 109 -7.43 1.97 1.79
CA SER A 109 -7.08 2.05 0.37
C SER A 109 -8.29 1.74 -0.48
N THR A 110 -8.38 2.39 -1.63
CA THR A 110 -9.35 2.04 -2.66
C THR A 110 -8.57 1.54 -3.88
N ILE A 111 -8.96 0.38 -4.38
CA ILE A 111 -8.25 -0.27 -5.48
C ILE A 111 -9.26 -0.61 -6.56
N ARG A 112 -8.98 -0.21 -7.79
CA ARG A 112 -9.79 -0.59 -8.95
C ARG A 112 -9.06 -1.65 -9.76
N PHE A 113 -9.81 -2.61 -10.28
CA PHE A 113 -9.29 -3.77 -10.99
C PHE A 113 -9.85 -3.87 -12.40
N ARG A 114 -9.05 -4.48 -13.28
CA ARG A 114 -9.46 -4.90 -14.62
C ARG A 114 -8.81 -6.25 -14.89
N ASP A 115 -9.64 -7.26 -15.19
CA ASP A 115 -9.14 -8.63 -15.48
C ASP A 115 -8.22 -9.17 -14.38
N GLY A 116 -8.56 -8.90 -13.13
CA GLY A 116 -7.80 -9.42 -11.99
C GLY A 116 -6.51 -8.65 -11.69
N GLN A 117 -6.25 -7.55 -12.38
CA GLN A 117 -5.07 -6.72 -12.13
C GLN A 117 -5.46 -5.33 -11.65
N ILE A 118 -4.62 -4.76 -10.81
CA ILE A 118 -4.80 -3.40 -10.28
C ILE A 118 -4.58 -2.39 -11.39
N ILE A 119 -5.56 -1.49 -11.60
CA ILE A 119 -5.44 -0.38 -12.56
C ILE A 119 -5.38 0.98 -11.89
N GLU A 120 -5.92 1.11 -10.68
CA GLU A 120 -5.82 2.33 -9.89
C GLU A 120 -5.67 1.98 -8.41
N TYR A 121 -4.82 2.70 -7.74
CA TYR A 121 -4.57 2.53 -6.30
C TYR A 121 -4.50 3.90 -5.63
N GLU A 122 -5.25 4.07 -4.55
CA GLU A 122 -5.19 5.27 -3.72
C GLU A 122 -5.25 4.86 -2.26
N VAL A 123 -4.41 5.47 -1.43
CA VAL A 123 -4.39 5.21 0.00
C VAL A 123 -4.62 6.50 0.79
N LEU A 124 -5.41 6.39 1.84
CA LEU A 124 -5.68 7.47 2.78
C LEU A 124 -5.23 7.00 4.16
N PRO A 125 -3.98 7.31 4.54
CA PRO A 125 -3.49 6.97 5.87
C PRO A 125 -4.01 7.96 6.91
N ASP A 126 -4.11 7.52 8.16
CA ASP A 126 -4.36 8.38 9.29
C ASP A 126 -3.08 9.16 9.64
N ARG A 127 -2.82 10.23 8.90
CA ARG A 127 -1.59 11.01 9.03
C ARG A 127 -1.43 11.59 10.42
N LEU A 128 -2.49 12.17 10.96
CA LEU A 128 -2.45 12.78 12.29
C LEU A 128 -2.13 11.74 13.36
N GLY A 129 -2.84 10.62 13.36
CA GLY A 129 -2.63 9.56 14.34
C GLY A 129 -1.22 8.96 14.25
N ILE A 130 -0.67 8.85 13.05
CA ILE A 130 0.70 8.37 12.86
C ILE A 130 1.71 9.39 13.39
N VAL A 131 1.59 10.65 12.98
CA VAL A 131 2.54 11.70 13.38
C VAL A 131 2.54 11.91 14.90
N GLN A 132 1.39 11.84 15.55
CA GLN A 132 1.30 11.98 17.00
C GLN A 132 2.12 10.94 17.77
N GLN A 133 2.37 9.76 17.17
CA GLN A 133 3.20 8.73 17.78
C GLN A 133 4.68 8.97 17.57
N LEU A 134 5.04 9.83 16.62
CA LEU A 134 6.42 10.03 16.18
C LEU A 134 7.05 11.32 16.72
N VAL A 135 6.27 12.16 17.35
CA VAL A 135 6.75 13.46 17.88
C VAL A 135 6.57 13.58 19.38
#